data_fba1a936696258a0f30ccc3e8c3ae937
#
_entry.id   fba1a936696258a0f30ccc3e8c3ae937
#
_cell.length_a   1.000
_cell.length_b   1.000
_cell.length_c   1.000
_cell.angle_alpha   90.00
_cell.angle_beta   90.00
_cell.angle_gamma   90.00
#
_symmetry.space_group_name_H-M   'P 1'
#
loop_
_entity.id
_entity.type
_entity.pdbx_description
1 polymer ?
#
loop_
_entity_poly.entity_id
_entity_poly.type
_entity_poly.pdbx_seq_one_letter_code
_entity_poly.pdbx_strand_id
1 'polypeptide(L)'
;MGMASVDIGHHLGLPVHNSGLATDAKYPGLQAGYEKGLRALPAALAGADIVSAGFGALDTSALFHLPMVPIDAEIAAMVKRLAAGAEISQETVMIDVIERLGVGGNYLKEKITRDRIRAGEHFHPTIGNRLPYKQWAAEGLMETDVARDSVERTLAEREEQARAGWSADLTPDQVEALAEACGVAH
;
A
#
# COMPACT_ATOMS: atom_id res chain seq x y z
N MET A 1 0.89 7.81 20.89
CA MET A 1 2.08 8.70 20.80
C MET A 1 2.29 9.21 19.36
N GLY A 2 2.24 8.38 18.31
CA GLY A 2 2.47 8.83 16.93
C GLY A 2 1.60 10.00 16.45
N MET A 3 0.30 10.02 16.75
CA MET A 3 -0.59 11.14 16.42
C MET A 3 -0.17 12.44 17.10
N ALA A 4 0.11 12.38 18.41
CA ALA A 4 0.50 13.57 19.16
C ALA A 4 1.82 14.18 18.64
N SER A 5 2.77 13.37 18.17
CA SER A 5 4.00 13.89 17.55
C SER A 5 3.73 14.60 16.22
N VAL A 6 2.74 14.13 15.46
CA VAL A 6 2.30 14.80 14.22
C VAL A 6 1.69 16.16 14.53
N ASP A 7 0.74 16.21 15.48
CA ASP A 7 0.09 17.46 15.91
C ASP A 7 1.10 18.49 16.42
N ILE A 8 2.06 18.07 17.25
CA ILE A 8 3.11 18.95 17.77
C ILE A 8 4.02 19.46 16.64
N GLY A 9 4.45 18.59 15.74
CA GLY A 9 5.29 18.98 14.61
C GLY A 9 4.60 20.03 13.73
N HIS A 10 3.36 19.78 13.36
CA HIS A 10 2.56 20.73 12.55
C HIS A 10 2.29 22.04 13.30
N HIS A 11 2.04 21.99 14.62
CA HIS A 11 1.92 23.20 15.44
C HIS A 11 3.20 24.08 15.38
N LEU A 12 4.36 23.43 15.27
CA LEU A 12 5.66 24.11 15.13
C LEU A 12 6.00 24.47 13.67
N GLY A 13 5.12 24.19 12.70
CA GLY A 13 5.37 24.41 11.26
C GLY A 13 6.43 23.50 10.66
N LEU A 14 6.65 22.33 11.24
CA LEU A 14 7.63 21.35 10.80
C LEU A 14 6.99 20.18 10.05
N PRO A 15 7.62 19.68 8.98
CA PRO A 15 7.21 18.44 8.36
C PRO A 15 7.46 17.27 9.32
N VAL A 16 6.54 16.31 9.35
CA VAL A 16 6.58 15.18 10.28
C VAL A 16 6.70 13.85 9.56
N HIS A 17 7.75 13.12 9.88
CA HIS A 17 7.93 11.73 9.52
C HIS A 17 7.51 10.82 10.68
N ASN A 18 6.70 9.80 10.38
CA ASN A 18 6.27 8.80 11.36
C ASN A 18 6.58 7.38 10.88
N SER A 19 7.11 6.55 11.77
CA SER A 19 7.41 5.13 11.50
C SER A 19 6.13 4.29 11.60
N GLY A 20 5.35 4.22 10.52
CA GLY A 20 4.04 3.57 10.53
C GLY A 20 4.05 2.05 10.41
N LEU A 21 5.03 1.45 9.74
CA LEU A 21 5.05 0.02 9.44
C LEU A 21 6.02 -0.81 10.32
N ALA A 22 6.33 -0.32 11.52
CA ALA A 22 7.15 -1.07 12.47
C ALA A 22 6.32 -2.16 13.16
N THR A 23 6.97 -3.31 13.44
CA THR A 23 6.37 -4.44 14.16
C THR A 23 7.41 -5.14 15.03
N ASP A 24 6.97 -5.70 16.14
CA ASP A 24 7.78 -6.59 16.98
C ASP A 24 7.62 -8.08 16.59
N ALA A 25 6.81 -8.40 15.59
CA ALA A 25 6.63 -9.76 15.08
C ALA A 25 7.92 -10.33 14.51
N LYS A 26 8.16 -11.65 14.69
CA LYS A 26 9.36 -12.35 14.22
C LYS A 26 9.14 -13.09 12.89
N TYR A 27 7.90 -13.13 12.42
CA TYR A 27 7.53 -13.77 11.15
C TYR A 27 6.33 -13.06 10.53
N PRO A 28 6.08 -13.20 9.22
CA PRO A 28 4.91 -12.62 8.56
C PRO A 28 3.65 -13.38 8.97
N GLY A 29 2.92 -12.83 9.92
CA GLY A 29 1.72 -13.44 10.46
C GLY A 29 0.75 -12.41 11.02
N LEU A 30 -0.24 -12.87 11.76
CA LEU A 30 -1.31 -12.03 12.32
C LEU A 30 -0.76 -10.83 13.10
N GLN A 31 0.28 -11.06 13.94
CA GLN A 31 0.88 -9.98 14.72
C GLN A 31 1.47 -8.89 13.84
N ALA A 32 2.22 -9.25 12.80
CA ALA A 32 2.79 -8.29 11.85
C ALA A 32 1.68 -7.46 11.20
N GLY A 33 0.60 -8.09 10.77
CA GLY A 33 -0.53 -7.42 10.11
C GLY A 33 -1.21 -6.38 11.00
N TYR A 34 -1.62 -6.77 12.22
CA TYR A 34 -2.34 -5.83 13.09
C TYR A 34 -1.44 -4.72 13.64
N GLU A 35 -0.17 -5.01 13.98
CA GLU A 35 0.74 -3.98 14.49
C GLU A 35 1.04 -2.93 13.42
N LYS A 36 1.39 -3.35 12.20
CA LYS A 36 1.69 -2.45 11.09
C LYS A 36 0.45 -1.63 10.70
N GLY A 37 -0.71 -2.27 10.54
CA GLY A 37 -1.94 -1.57 10.19
C GLY A 37 -2.36 -0.54 11.24
N LEU A 38 -2.34 -0.92 12.53
CA LEU A 38 -2.74 -0.06 13.64
C LEU A 38 -1.72 1.05 13.96
N ARG A 39 -0.48 0.93 13.51
CA ARG A 39 0.51 2.01 13.65
C ARG A 39 0.44 2.99 12.47
N ALA A 40 0.28 2.48 11.24
CA ALA A 40 0.26 3.31 10.04
C ALA A 40 -1.02 4.15 9.93
N LEU A 41 -2.18 3.58 10.22
CA LEU A 41 -3.47 4.25 10.05
C LEU A 41 -3.61 5.52 10.91
N PRO A 42 -3.35 5.51 12.22
CA PRO A 42 -3.44 6.73 13.02
C PRO A 42 -2.45 7.83 12.60
N ALA A 43 -1.24 7.45 12.17
CA ALA A 43 -0.26 8.41 11.67
C ALA A 43 -0.74 9.10 10.39
N ALA A 44 -1.32 8.34 9.47
CA ALA A 44 -1.89 8.87 8.23
C ALA A 44 -3.12 9.75 8.51
N LEU A 45 -4.02 9.34 9.40
CA LEU A 45 -5.20 10.12 9.78
C LEU A 45 -4.85 11.41 10.52
N ALA A 46 -3.74 11.45 11.26
CA ALA A 46 -3.22 12.67 11.87
C ALA A 46 -2.55 13.60 10.84
N GLY A 47 -2.40 13.17 9.58
CA GLY A 47 -1.83 13.97 8.51
C GLY A 47 -0.31 13.98 8.47
N ALA A 48 0.38 12.95 8.98
CA ALA A 48 1.83 12.87 8.86
C ALA A 48 2.27 13.02 7.40
N ASP A 49 3.27 13.87 7.15
CA ASP A 49 3.75 14.17 5.80
C ASP A 49 4.42 12.95 5.15
N ILE A 50 5.08 12.15 5.98
CA ILE A 50 5.70 10.88 5.57
C ILE A 50 5.34 9.80 6.59
N VAL A 51 4.68 8.76 6.13
CA VAL A 51 4.51 7.51 6.89
C VAL A 51 5.38 6.46 6.23
N SER A 52 6.45 6.06 6.87
CA SER A 52 7.43 5.13 6.31
C SER A 52 7.92 4.13 7.34
N ALA A 53 9.06 3.56 7.04
CA ALA A 53 9.80 2.57 7.80
C ALA A 53 9.11 1.21 7.91
N GLY A 54 9.86 0.18 7.64
CA GLY A 54 9.50 -1.18 7.95
C GLY A 54 8.93 -2.00 6.80
N PHE A 55 8.98 -1.54 5.53
CA PHE A 55 8.68 -2.42 4.40
C PHE A 55 9.65 -3.62 4.44
N GLY A 56 9.07 -4.82 4.55
CA GLY A 56 9.84 -6.06 4.72
C GLY A 56 10.46 -6.26 6.11
N ALA A 57 10.45 -5.25 6.98
CA ALA A 57 11.06 -5.33 8.30
C ALA A 57 10.15 -6.03 9.32
N LEU A 58 10.78 -6.85 10.15
CA LEU A 58 10.23 -7.54 11.30
C LEU A 58 11.15 -7.31 12.51
N ASP A 59 10.70 -7.64 13.72
CA ASP A 59 11.47 -7.54 14.96
C ASP A 59 12.15 -6.18 15.14
N THR A 60 11.34 -5.12 15.08
CA THR A 60 11.83 -3.73 15.19
C THR A 60 12.98 -3.42 14.21
N SER A 61 12.90 -3.95 13.00
CA SER A 61 13.90 -3.84 11.92
C SER A 61 15.18 -4.66 12.12
N ALA A 62 15.20 -5.58 13.08
CA ALA A 62 16.32 -6.53 13.24
C ALA A 62 16.28 -7.66 12.21
N LEU A 63 15.11 -7.94 11.62
CA LEU A 63 14.92 -8.94 10.58
C LEU A 63 14.35 -8.29 9.33
N PHE A 64 14.71 -8.83 8.17
CA PHE A 64 14.13 -8.48 6.88
C PHE A 64 13.58 -9.72 6.19
N HIS A 65 12.32 -9.69 5.76
CA HIS A 65 11.64 -10.79 5.10
C HIS A 65 11.04 -10.30 3.79
N LEU A 66 11.61 -10.69 2.68
CA LEU A 66 11.28 -10.15 1.37
C LEU A 66 9.77 -10.31 1.00
N PRO A 67 9.11 -11.46 1.24
CA PRO A 67 7.66 -11.58 1.04
C PRO A 67 6.80 -10.64 1.89
N MET A 68 7.35 -10.04 2.96
CA MET A 68 6.62 -9.02 3.72
C MET A 68 6.49 -7.69 2.96
N VAL A 69 7.35 -7.42 1.98
CA VAL A 69 7.33 -6.17 1.20
C VAL A 69 6.01 -5.96 0.45
N PRO A 70 5.49 -6.89 -0.36
CA PRO A 70 4.20 -6.71 -1.02
C PRO A 70 3.02 -6.70 -0.03
N ILE A 71 3.10 -7.41 1.11
CA ILE A 71 2.09 -7.33 2.18
C ILE A 71 2.08 -5.91 2.77
N ASP A 72 3.22 -5.35 3.09
CA ASP A 72 3.36 -3.98 3.61
C ASP A 72 2.90 -2.94 2.59
N ALA A 73 3.16 -3.16 1.31
CA ALA A 73 2.68 -2.29 0.24
C ALA A 73 1.13 -2.29 0.18
N GLU A 74 0.50 -3.46 0.35
CA GLU A 74 -0.95 -3.55 0.42
C GLU A 74 -1.51 -2.87 1.67
N ILE A 75 -0.90 -3.07 2.85
CA ILE A 75 -1.28 -2.36 4.08
C ILE A 75 -1.19 -0.85 3.87
N ALA A 76 -0.10 -0.35 3.29
CA ALA A 76 0.08 1.07 3.01
C ALA A 76 -0.97 1.61 2.02
N ALA A 77 -1.31 0.83 0.99
CA ALA A 77 -2.35 1.19 0.03
C ALA A 77 -3.75 1.24 0.68
N MET A 78 -4.07 0.29 1.58
CA MET A 78 -5.31 0.31 2.36
C MET A 78 -5.37 1.53 3.27
N VAL A 79 -4.30 1.83 4.00
CA VAL A 79 -4.19 3.01 4.87
C VAL A 79 -4.37 4.29 4.06
N LYS A 80 -3.71 4.40 2.93
CA LYS A 80 -3.84 5.57 2.02
C LYS A 80 -5.28 5.73 1.53
N ARG A 81 -5.95 4.64 1.14
CA ARG A 81 -7.35 4.69 0.71
C ARG A 81 -8.29 5.12 1.83
N LEU A 82 -8.07 4.61 3.05
CA LEU A 82 -8.84 5.00 4.24
C LEU A 82 -8.62 6.48 4.61
N ALA A 83 -7.38 6.93 4.61
CA ALA A 83 -7.03 8.32 4.93
C ALA A 83 -7.57 9.33 3.91
N ALA A 84 -7.72 8.92 2.64
CA ALA A 84 -8.35 9.76 1.62
C ALA A 84 -9.85 10.02 1.87
N GLY A 85 -10.50 9.19 2.71
CA GLY A 85 -11.92 9.32 3.02
C GLY A 85 -12.83 9.03 1.83
N ALA A 86 -14.06 9.52 1.92
CA ALA A 86 -15.05 9.44 0.85
C ALA A 86 -15.57 10.85 0.53
N GLU A 87 -15.71 11.14 -0.75
CA GLU A 87 -16.37 12.36 -1.20
C GLU A 87 -17.87 12.25 -0.92
N ILE A 88 -18.42 13.22 -0.18
CA ILE A 88 -19.85 13.32 0.09
C ILE A 88 -20.40 14.55 -0.62
N SER A 89 -21.15 14.33 -1.69
CA SER A 89 -21.82 15.35 -2.50
C SER A 89 -23.19 14.84 -2.93
N GLN A 90 -24.01 15.70 -3.54
CA GLN A 90 -25.29 15.25 -4.11
C GLN A 90 -25.09 14.17 -5.18
N GLU A 91 -24.00 14.22 -5.92
CA GLU A 91 -23.68 13.26 -6.97
C GLU A 91 -23.23 11.91 -6.39
N THR A 92 -22.53 11.90 -5.25
CA THR A 92 -22.02 10.67 -4.64
C THR A 92 -23.03 9.99 -3.73
N VAL A 93 -23.98 10.72 -3.16
CA VAL A 93 -25.08 10.17 -2.34
C VAL A 93 -26.11 9.45 -3.22
N MET A 94 -26.27 9.85 -4.49
CA MET A 94 -27.06 9.14 -5.50
C MET A 94 -28.53 8.87 -5.11
N ILE A 95 -29.20 9.86 -4.52
CA ILE A 95 -30.60 9.74 -4.06
C ILE A 95 -31.53 9.36 -5.22
N ASP A 96 -31.34 9.94 -6.40
CA ASP A 96 -32.10 9.64 -7.61
C ASP A 96 -31.99 8.17 -8.04
N VAL A 97 -30.80 7.57 -7.91
CA VAL A 97 -30.56 6.14 -8.20
C VAL A 97 -31.27 5.28 -7.16
N ILE A 98 -31.21 5.67 -5.88
CA ILE A 98 -31.86 4.96 -4.77
C ILE A 98 -33.38 5.01 -4.94
N GLU A 99 -33.96 6.16 -5.24
CA GLU A 99 -35.39 6.32 -5.48
C GLU A 99 -35.88 5.51 -6.69
N ARG A 100 -35.11 5.51 -7.79
CA ARG A 100 -35.46 4.77 -9.02
C ARG A 100 -35.38 3.27 -8.86
N LEU A 101 -34.37 2.75 -8.17
CA LEU A 101 -34.15 1.30 -8.03
C LEU A 101 -34.91 0.71 -6.84
N GLY A 102 -35.07 1.47 -5.77
CA GLY A 102 -35.74 1.03 -4.56
C GLY A 102 -35.07 -0.13 -3.83
N VAL A 103 -35.78 -0.67 -2.86
CA VAL A 103 -35.33 -1.83 -2.08
C VAL A 103 -35.31 -3.09 -2.96
N GLY A 104 -34.21 -3.82 -2.95
CA GLY A 104 -34.02 -5.02 -3.77
C GLY A 104 -33.56 -4.76 -5.20
N GLY A 105 -33.34 -3.50 -5.61
CA GLY A 105 -32.80 -3.14 -6.90
C GLY A 105 -31.35 -3.63 -7.09
N ASN A 106 -30.95 -3.87 -8.33
CA ASN A 106 -29.60 -4.32 -8.65
C ASN A 106 -28.67 -3.13 -8.97
N TYR A 107 -28.06 -2.55 -7.95
CA TYR A 107 -27.16 -1.41 -8.06
C TYR A 107 -25.85 -1.73 -8.82
N LEU A 108 -25.42 -2.99 -8.88
CA LEU A 108 -24.21 -3.38 -9.63
C LEU A 108 -24.35 -3.18 -11.16
N LYS A 109 -25.58 -3.14 -11.66
CA LYS A 109 -25.87 -2.86 -13.08
C LYS A 109 -25.77 -1.37 -13.43
N GLU A 110 -25.76 -0.50 -12.46
CA GLU A 110 -25.68 0.95 -12.68
C GLU A 110 -24.32 1.37 -13.22
N LYS A 111 -24.35 2.27 -14.20
CA LYS A 111 -23.12 2.82 -14.80
C LYS A 111 -22.26 3.49 -13.74
N ILE A 112 -22.84 4.28 -12.87
CA ILE A 112 -22.14 5.01 -11.82
C ILE A 112 -21.40 4.05 -10.86
N THR A 113 -22.01 2.93 -10.48
CA THR A 113 -21.35 1.92 -9.63
C THR A 113 -20.09 1.37 -10.30
N ARG A 114 -20.18 1.02 -11.59
CA ARG A 114 -19.03 0.50 -12.34
C ARG A 114 -17.94 1.56 -12.51
N ASP A 115 -18.32 2.79 -12.77
CA ASP A 115 -17.38 3.90 -12.96
C ASP A 115 -16.63 4.21 -11.66
N ARG A 116 -17.32 4.21 -10.51
CA ARG A 116 -16.70 4.42 -9.19
C ARG A 116 -15.78 3.26 -8.79
N ILE A 117 -16.16 2.02 -9.09
CA ILE A 117 -15.27 0.86 -8.87
C ILE A 117 -13.99 1.00 -9.71
N ARG A 118 -14.11 1.39 -10.99
CA ARG A 118 -12.94 1.60 -11.86
C ARG A 118 -12.07 2.78 -11.43
N ALA A 119 -12.68 3.80 -10.84
CA ALA A 119 -11.98 4.95 -10.29
C ALA A 119 -11.23 4.65 -8.98
N GLY A 120 -11.34 3.43 -8.43
CA GLY A 120 -10.63 3.02 -7.21
C GLY A 120 -11.35 3.37 -5.91
N GLU A 121 -12.63 3.73 -5.96
CA GLU A 121 -13.44 3.93 -4.75
C GLU A 121 -13.49 2.68 -3.87
N HIS A 122 -13.51 1.52 -4.50
CA HIS A 122 -13.44 0.24 -3.82
C HIS A 122 -12.00 -0.29 -3.89
N PHE A 123 -11.38 -0.47 -2.73
CA PHE A 123 -10.03 -1.03 -2.65
C PHE A 123 -10.02 -2.50 -3.10
N HIS A 124 -9.17 -2.81 -4.06
CA HIS A 124 -8.94 -4.17 -4.54
C HIS A 124 -7.59 -4.68 -4.00
N PRO A 125 -7.57 -5.66 -3.09
CA PRO A 125 -6.33 -6.26 -2.62
C PRO A 125 -5.65 -7.04 -3.74
N THR A 126 -4.33 -7.07 -3.72
CA THR A 126 -3.48 -7.86 -4.63
C THR A 126 -2.87 -9.07 -3.94
N ILE A 127 -2.77 -9.02 -2.63
CA ILE A 127 -2.25 -10.08 -1.76
C ILE A 127 -3.38 -10.72 -0.97
N GLY A 128 -4.24 -9.90 -0.34
CA GLY A 128 -5.37 -10.37 0.46
C GLY A 128 -6.44 -11.05 -0.39
N ASN A 129 -6.92 -12.20 0.08
CA ASN A 129 -7.91 -13.01 -0.61
C ASN A 129 -9.34 -12.53 -0.31
N ARG A 130 -10.17 -12.37 -1.35
CA ARG A 130 -11.60 -12.04 -1.26
C ARG A 130 -12.50 -13.08 -1.92
N LEU A 131 -11.95 -14.24 -2.24
CA LEU A 131 -12.72 -15.33 -2.84
C LEU A 131 -13.76 -15.87 -1.83
N PRO A 132 -14.90 -16.38 -2.29
CA PRO A 132 -15.79 -17.16 -1.46
C PRO A 132 -15.06 -18.36 -0.85
N TYR A 133 -15.42 -18.71 0.39
CA TYR A 133 -14.72 -19.75 1.16
C TYR A 133 -14.50 -21.05 0.38
N LYS A 134 -15.49 -21.51 -0.40
CA LYS A 134 -15.38 -22.74 -1.18
C LYS A 134 -14.29 -22.68 -2.24
N GLN A 135 -14.11 -21.51 -2.87
CA GLN A 135 -13.06 -21.31 -3.88
C GLN A 135 -11.69 -21.19 -3.21
N TRP A 136 -11.58 -20.37 -2.16
CA TRP A 136 -10.36 -20.25 -1.39
C TRP A 136 -9.89 -21.60 -0.84
N ALA A 137 -10.80 -22.41 -0.25
CA ALA A 137 -10.46 -23.71 0.30
C ALA A 137 -9.99 -24.72 -0.76
N ALA A 138 -10.38 -24.56 -2.02
CA ALA A 138 -9.90 -25.39 -3.12
C ALA A 138 -8.49 -25.01 -3.57
N GLU A 139 -8.12 -23.72 -3.49
CA GLU A 139 -6.80 -23.22 -3.85
C GLU A 139 -5.80 -23.40 -2.70
N GLY A 140 -6.23 -23.22 -1.45
CA GLY A 140 -5.45 -23.41 -0.24
C GLY A 140 -4.32 -22.38 -0.04
N LEU A 141 -4.31 -21.30 -0.84
CA LEU A 141 -3.26 -20.28 -0.79
C LEU A 141 -3.49 -19.30 0.36
N MET A 142 -2.44 -19.06 1.14
CA MET A 142 -2.40 -18.01 2.15
C MET A 142 -1.79 -16.74 1.56
N GLU A 143 -2.04 -15.60 2.21
CA GLU A 143 -1.47 -14.31 1.80
C GLU A 143 0.06 -14.31 1.70
N THR A 144 0.73 -15.09 2.54
CA THR A 144 2.18 -15.27 2.51
C THR A 144 2.67 -16.03 1.28
N ASP A 145 1.88 -16.95 0.75
CA ASP A 145 2.21 -17.70 -0.46
C ASP A 145 2.07 -16.79 -1.68
N VAL A 146 0.97 -16.05 -1.77
CA VAL A 146 0.73 -15.04 -2.82
C VAL A 146 1.84 -13.98 -2.82
N ALA A 147 2.24 -13.53 -1.64
CA ALA A 147 3.32 -12.56 -1.48
C ALA A 147 4.68 -13.12 -1.94
N ARG A 148 4.99 -14.38 -1.63
CA ARG A 148 6.21 -15.05 -2.08
C ARG A 148 6.24 -15.16 -3.60
N ASP A 149 5.18 -15.64 -4.22
CA ASP A 149 5.06 -15.75 -5.68
C ASP A 149 5.20 -14.39 -6.36
N SER A 150 4.63 -13.33 -5.76
CA SER A 150 4.77 -11.96 -6.24
C SER A 150 6.23 -11.49 -6.24
N VAL A 151 6.97 -11.80 -5.18
CA VAL A 151 8.39 -11.47 -5.07
C VAL A 151 9.20 -12.25 -6.10
N GLU A 152 9.01 -13.57 -6.20
CA GLU A 152 9.74 -14.42 -7.14
C GLU A 152 9.54 -13.96 -8.58
N ARG A 153 8.31 -13.63 -8.96
CA ARG A 153 8.01 -13.07 -10.28
C ARG A 153 8.72 -11.73 -10.50
N THR A 154 8.65 -10.82 -9.54
CA THR A 154 9.31 -9.51 -9.65
C THR A 154 10.81 -9.64 -9.78
N LEU A 155 11.44 -10.54 -9.03
CA LEU A 155 12.88 -10.79 -9.13
C LEU A 155 13.26 -11.36 -10.49
N ALA A 156 12.50 -12.34 -11.02
CA ALA A 156 12.73 -12.90 -12.34
C ALA A 156 12.63 -11.85 -13.45
N GLU A 157 11.60 -10.98 -13.39
CA GLU A 157 11.43 -9.88 -14.35
C GLU A 157 12.61 -8.88 -14.26
N ARG A 158 13.11 -8.58 -13.06
CA ARG A 158 14.25 -7.69 -12.87
C ARG A 158 15.57 -8.31 -13.34
N GLU A 159 15.77 -9.59 -13.11
CA GLU A 159 16.94 -10.32 -13.65
C GLU A 159 16.94 -10.32 -15.19
N GLU A 160 15.78 -10.53 -15.81
CA GLU A 160 15.66 -10.48 -17.26
C GLU A 160 15.98 -9.06 -17.80
N GLN A 161 15.44 -8.02 -17.17
CA GLN A 161 15.74 -6.62 -17.50
C GLN A 161 17.24 -6.33 -17.33
N ALA A 162 17.86 -6.80 -16.25
CA ALA A 162 19.28 -6.60 -16.01
C ALA A 162 20.15 -7.29 -17.07
N ARG A 163 19.77 -8.52 -17.48
CA ARG A 163 20.46 -9.25 -18.58
C ARG A 163 20.27 -8.58 -19.94
N ALA A 164 19.14 -7.92 -20.16
CA ALA A 164 18.87 -7.16 -21.38
C ALA A 164 19.63 -5.81 -21.45
N GLY A 165 20.45 -5.52 -20.43
CA GLY A 165 21.22 -4.27 -20.34
C GLY A 165 20.36 -3.14 -19.79
N TRP A 166 19.90 -3.30 -18.56
CA TRP A 166 19.23 -2.20 -17.86
C TRP A 166 20.18 -1.02 -17.73
N SER A 167 20.05 -0.06 -18.66
CA SER A 167 20.45 1.31 -18.39
C SER A 167 19.33 1.93 -17.56
N ALA A 168 19.63 2.45 -16.37
CA ALA A 168 18.79 3.50 -15.85
C ALA A 168 18.57 4.47 -17.04
N ASP A 169 17.36 5.00 -17.24
CA ASP A 169 17.07 5.99 -18.29
C ASP A 169 17.81 7.32 -18.04
N LEU A 170 19.06 7.21 -17.66
CA LEU A 170 19.96 8.34 -17.42
C LEU A 170 20.78 8.56 -18.70
N THR A 171 20.74 9.78 -19.18
CA THR A 171 21.63 10.22 -20.26
C THR A 171 23.09 10.16 -19.79
N PRO A 172 24.09 10.02 -20.70
CA PRO A 172 25.50 10.07 -20.32
C PRO A 172 25.86 11.26 -19.46
N ASP A 173 25.30 12.45 -19.74
CA ASP A 173 25.53 13.68 -19.00
C ASP A 173 24.97 13.57 -17.54
N GLN A 174 23.85 12.91 -17.37
CA GLN A 174 23.27 12.66 -16.03
C GLN A 174 24.09 11.65 -15.23
N VAL A 175 24.66 10.65 -15.88
CA VAL A 175 25.55 9.68 -15.24
C VAL A 175 26.83 10.39 -14.78
N GLU A 176 27.41 11.24 -15.62
CA GLU A 176 28.60 12.02 -15.29
C GLU A 176 28.34 12.98 -14.12
N ALA A 177 27.22 13.73 -14.15
CA ALA A 177 26.82 14.62 -13.07
C ALA A 177 26.60 13.88 -11.73
N LEU A 178 26.03 12.68 -11.77
CA LEU A 178 25.86 11.83 -10.58
C LEU A 178 27.19 11.29 -10.06
N ALA A 179 28.08 10.87 -10.93
CA ALA A 179 29.41 10.39 -10.56
C ALA A 179 30.21 11.49 -9.88
N GLU A 180 30.16 12.71 -10.42
CA GLU A 180 30.81 13.90 -9.86
C GLU A 180 30.22 14.27 -8.49
N ALA A 181 28.87 14.27 -8.35
CA ALA A 181 28.18 14.55 -7.09
C ALA A 181 28.46 13.49 -5.99
N CYS A 182 28.69 12.23 -6.39
CA CYS A 182 29.03 11.13 -5.47
C CYS A 182 30.51 10.99 -5.19
N GLY A 183 31.38 11.80 -5.80
CA GLY A 183 32.85 11.72 -5.64
C GLY A 183 33.44 10.42 -6.17
N VAL A 184 32.79 9.77 -7.15
CA VAL A 184 33.29 8.58 -7.84
C VAL A 184 34.22 9.08 -8.96
N ALA A 185 35.54 9.01 -8.74
CA ALA A 185 36.51 9.29 -9.79
C ALA A 185 36.44 8.15 -10.85
N HIS A 186 36.51 8.55 -12.13
CA HIS A 186 36.67 7.63 -13.27
C HIS A 186 38.02 6.95 -13.29
#